data_a649be437fc76ceaade672dba1dee614
#
_entry.id   a649be437fc76ceaade672dba1dee614
#
_cell.length_a   1.000
_cell.length_b   1.000
_cell.length_c   1.000
_cell.angle_alpha   90.00
_cell.angle_beta   90.00
_cell.angle_gamma   90.00
#
_symmetry.space_group_name_H-M   'P 1'
#
loop_
_entity.id
_entity.type
_entity.pdbx_description
1 polymer ?
#
loop_
_entity_poly.entity_id
_entity_poly.type
_entity_poly.pdbx_seq_one_letter_code
_entity_poly.pdbx_strand_id
1 'polypeptide(L)'
;LSVGSLIAFSGVLTALTIQYFGGSEPTTTHLWLGSLAGILVCALIGIGTGGLVTIFRIPAFIVTLGVMFIAKGLAFIFSKSEPIPVGNEGFAWLGRGADLFGLPNSVSLMIFLFVVAHIVMSRTSIGRYVYAVGGNPEAARLSGVPVKWVLVFVYALCGLLAGLGGVME
;
A
#
# COMPACT_ATOMS: atom_id res chain seq x y z
N LEU A 1 -8.77 -6.77 -5.29
CA LEU A 1 -9.75 -6.93 -4.19
C LEU A 1 -9.15 -6.71 -2.79
N SER A 2 -7.87 -7.00 -2.57
CA SER A 2 -7.23 -6.93 -1.25
C SER A 2 -6.87 -5.51 -0.77
N VAL A 3 -6.99 -4.48 -1.60
CA VAL A 3 -6.50 -3.12 -1.29
C VAL A 3 -7.14 -2.57 -0.01
N GLY A 4 -8.48 -2.63 0.12
CA GLY A 4 -9.16 -2.11 1.31
C GLY A 4 -8.78 -2.84 2.60
N SER A 5 -8.55 -4.16 2.55
CA SER A 5 -8.09 -4.91 3.72
C SER A 5 -6.62 -4.62 4.07
N LEU A 6 -5.78 -4.31 3.07
CA LEU A 6 -4.40 -3.89 3.29
C LEU A 6 -4.33 -2.47 3.89
N ILE A 7 -5.23 -1.58 3.49
CA ILE A 7 -5.38 -0.25 4.11
C ILE A 7 -5.68 -0.39 5.60
N ALA A 8 -6.73 -1.13 5.95
CA ALA A 8 -7.10 -1.38 7.35
C ALA A 8 -5.97 -2.06 8.14
N PHE A 9 -5.30 -3.05 7.54
CA PHE A 9 -4.18 -3.75 8.18
C PHE A 9 -2.97 -2.83 8.38
N SER A 10 -2.65 -1.96 7.43
CA SER A 10 -1.60 -0.96 7.56
C SER A 10 -1.89 0.02 8.69
N GLY A 11 -3.11 0.53 8.79
CA GLY A 11 -3.52 1.43 9.88
C GLY A 11 -3.36 0.79 11.25
N VAL A 12 -3.83 -0.45 11.42
CA VAL A 12 -3.67 -1.21 12.68
C VAL A 12 -2.20 -1.44 13.01
N LEU A 13 -1.36 -1.85 12.04
CA LEU A 13 0.07 -2.04 12.26
C LEU A 13 0.77 -0.74 12.64
N THR A 14 0.46 0.34 11.98
CA THR A 14 1.01 1.67 12.29
C THR A 14 0.66 2.07 13.72
N ALA A 15 -0.62 1.95 14.10
CA ALA A 15 -1.09 2.26 15.45
C ALA A 15 -0.41 1.40 16.53
N LEU A 16 -0.27 0.09 16.30
CA LEU A 16 0.40 -0.82 17.24
C LEU A 16 1.89 -0.54 17.38
N THR A 17 2.58 -0.25 16.28
CA THR A 17 4.01 0.08 16.34
C THR A 17 4.25 1.39 17.09
N ILE A 18 3.38 2.38 16.91
CA ILE A 18 3.43 3.63 17.67
C ILE A 18 3.20 3.38 19.17
N GLN A 19 2.20 2.56 19.55
CA GLN A 19 1.95 2.21 20.95
C GLN A 19 3.10 1.42 21.57
N TYR A 20 3.70 0.48 20.83
CA TYR A 20 4.76 -0.37 21.36
C TYR A 20 6.07 0.38 21.59
N PHE A 21 6.43 1.28 20.68
CA PHE A 21 7.70 2.04 20.76
C PHE A 21 7.54 3.41 21.43
N GLY A 22 6.37 4.03 21.39
CA GLY A 22 6.13 5.39 21.87
C GLY A 22 5.61 5.49 23.33
N GLY A 23 5.10 4.41 23.91
CA GLY A 23 4.50 4.44 25.25
C GLY A 23 3.41 5.49 25.40
N SER A 24 3.45 6.29 26.48
CA SER A 24 2.46 7.32 26.80
C SER A 24 2.67 8.65 26.05
N GLU A 25 3.87 8.91 25.52
CA GLU A 25 4.19 10.13 24.76
C GLU A 25 4.95 9.79 23.46
N PRO A 26 4.25 9.49 22.35
CA PRO A 26 4.91 9.17 21.11
C PRO A 26 5.60 10.41 20.52
N THR A 27 6.91 10.34 20.42
CA THR A 27 7.75 11.36 19.77
C THR A 27 7.55 11.26 18.24
N THR A 28 7.78 12.36 17.52
CA THR A 28 7.65 12.43 16.05
C THR A 28 8.42 11.32 15.31
N THR A 29 9.55 10.87 15.85
CA THR A 29 10.34 9.75 15.32
C THR A 29 9.59 8.42 15.35
N HIS A 30 8.80 8.15 16.40
CA HIS A 30 8.01 6.92 16.51
C HIS A 30 6.83 6.90 15.54
N LEU A 31 6.28 8.08 15.21
CA LEU A 31 5.24 8.22 14.17
C LEU A 31 5.79 7.85 12.78
N TRP A 32 6.97 8.36 12.44
CA TRP A 32 7.62 8.00 11.16
C TRP A 32 8.01 6.53 11.07
N LEU A 33 8.52 5.94 12.16
CA LEU A 33 8.86 4.52 12.20
C LEU A 33 7.63 3.64 12.05
N GLY A 34 6.53 3.96 12.73
CA GLY A 34 5.27 3.22 12.63
C GLY A 34 4.69 3.28 11.22
N SER A 35 4.64 4.48 10.62
CA SER A 35 4.14 4.65 9.26
C SER A 35 5.00 3.90 8.22
N LEU A 36 6.32 3.98 8.32
CA LEU A 36 7.24 3.23 7.46
C LEU A 36 7.06 1.71 7.61
N ALA A 37 6.89 1.21 8.84
CA ALA A 37 6.66 -0.21 9.08
C ALA A 37 5.38 -0.70 8.42
N GLY A 38 4.26 0.04 8.57
CA GLY A 38 2.98 -0.29 7.93
C GLY A 38 3.09 -0.34 6.40
N ILE A 39 3.73 0.67 5.80
CA ILE A 39 3.95 0.75 4.34
C ILE A 39 4.81 -0.40 3.84
N LEU A 40 5.95 -0.69 4.51
CA LEU A 40 6.87 -1.75 4.11
C LEU A 40 6.22 -3.14 4.21
N VAL A 41 5.48 -3.42 5.27
CA VAL A 41 4.78 -4.70 5.42
C VAL A 41 3.75 -4.88 4.32
N CYS A 42 2.97 -3.85 3.99
CA CYS A 42 2.01 -3.92 2.88
C CYS A 42 2.68 -4.08 1.51
N ALA A 43 3.83 -3.44 1.30
CA ALA A 43 4.63 -3.63 0.09
C ALA A 43 5.15 -5.08 -0.03
N LEU A 44 5.63 -5.67 1.07
CA LEU A 44 6.07 -7.06 1.12
C LEU A 44 4.93 -8.05 0.84
N ILE A 45 3.73 -7.79 1.40
CA ILE A 45 2.53 -8.58 1.07
C ILE A 45 2.20 -8.46 -0.41
N GLY A 46 2.33 -7.26 -0.99
CA GLY A 46 2.17 -7.04 -2.43
C GLY A 46 3.16 -7.84 -3.26
N ILE A 47 4.45 -7.84 -2.91
CA ILE A 47 5.49 -8.65 -3.56
C ILE A 47 5.15 -10.14 -3.46
N GLY A 48 4.76 -10.62 -2.27
CA GLY A 48 4.34 -12.00 -2.05
C GLY A 48 3.14 -12.39 -2.92
N THR A 49 2.14 -11.54 -2.99
CA THR A 49 0.95 -11.72 -3.85
C THR A 49 1.34 -11.82 -5.32
N GLY A 50 2.17 -10.88 -5.80
CA GLY A 50 2.69 -10.90 -7.16
C GLY A 50 3.53 -12.15 -7.46
N GLY A 51 4.35 -12.58 -6.50
CA GLY A 51 5.14 -13.82 -6.57
C GLY A 51 4.24 -15.06 -6.71
N LEU A 52 3.21 -15.18 -5.87
CA LEU A 52 2.26 -16.31 -5.94
C LEU A 52 1.56 -16.39 -7.29
N VAL A 53 1.09 -15.25 -7.81
CA VAL A 53 0.43 -15.20 -9.13
C VAL A 53 1.38 -15.58 -10.26
N THR A 54 2.65 -15.14 -10.21
CA THR A 54 3.59 -15.33 -11.32
C THR A 54 4.32 -16.67 -11.29
N ILE A 55 4.63 -17.20 -10.10
CA ILE A 55 5.36 -18.47 -9.93
C ILE A 55 4.41 -19.64 -10.08
N PHE A 56 3.31 -19.62 -9.34
CA PHE A 56 2.34 -20.73 -9.34
C PHE A 56 1.28 -20.63 -10.45
N ARG A 57 1.27 -19.54 -11.22
CA ARG A 57 0.28 -19.28 -12.28
C ARG A 57 -1.17 -19.36 -11.79
N ILE A 58 -1.40 -19.06 -10.52
CA ILE A 58 -2.74 -19.03 -9.92
C ILE A 58 -3.47 -17.79 -10.41
N PRO A 59 -4.77 -17.87 -10.73
CA PRO A 59 -5.56 -16.70 -11.08
C PRO A 59 -5.46 -15.61 -10.02
N ALA A 60 -5.16 -14.40 -10.45
CA ALA A 60 -4.94 -13.24 -9.57
C ALA A 60 -6.11 -13.00 -8.60
N PHE A 61 -7.34 -13.27 -9.06
CA PHE A 61 -8.55 -13.16 -8.26
C PHE A 61 -8.50 -14.04 -7.00
N ILE A 62 -8.09 -15.30 -7.12
CA ILE A 62 -8.04 -16.25 -5.99
C ILE A 62 -7.00 -15.82 -4.98
N VAL A 63 -5.80 -15.45 -5.45
CA VAL A 63 -4.71 -15.01 -4.56
C VAL A 63 -5.09 -13.73 -3.82
N THR A 64 -5.63 -12.73 -4.52
CA THR A 64 -6.02 -11.46 -3.89
C THR A 64 -7.18 -11.64 -2.92
N LEU A 65 -8.09 -12.57 -3.16
CA LEU A 65 -9.19 -12.88 -2.26
C LEU A 65 -8.67 -13.56 -0.98
N GLY A 66 -7.72 -14.50 -1.11
CA GLY A 66 -7.04 -15.12 0.03
C GLY A 66 -6.30 -14.08 0.88
N VAL A 67 -5.52 -13.20 0.26
CA VAL A 67 -4.81 -12.10 0.93
C VAL A 67 -5.79 -11.15 1.63
N MET A 68 -6.94 -10.87 1.02
CA MET A 68 -7.99 -10.04 1.62
C MET A 68 -8.48 -10.62 2.96
N PHE A 69 -8.78 -11.93 3.00
CA PHE A 69 -9.25 -12.58 4.23
C PHE A 69 -8.15 -12.66 5.28
N ILE A 70 -6.91 -12.97 4.89
CA ILE A 70 -5.76 -13.01 5.80
C ILE A 70 -5.52 -11.64 6.42
N ALA A 71 -5.43 -10.59 5.60
CA ALA A 71 -5.20 -9.23 6.08
C ALA A 71 -6.31 -8.74 7.00
N LYS A 72 -7.58 -9.03 6.65
CA LYS A 72 -8.73 -8.71 7.48
C LYS A 72 -8.70 -9.44 8.82
N GLY A 73 -8.43 -10.75 8.79
CA GLY A 73 -8.33 -11.57 10.00
C GLY A 73 -7.20 -11.09 10.93
N LEU A 74 -6.02 -10.78 10.37
CA LEU A 74 -4.91 -10.25 11.15
C LEU A 74 -5.23 -8.86 11.73
N ALA A 75 -5.86 -7.98 10.95
CA ALA A 75 -6.29 -6.68 11.45
C ALA A 75 -7.24 -6.82 12.67
N PHE A 76 -8.21 -7.73 12.60
CA PHE A 76 -9.12 -8.00 13.73
C PHE A 76 -8.41 -8.58 14.96
N ILE A 77 -7.48 -9.51 14.76
CA ILE A 77 -6.72 -10.12 15.85
C ILE A 77 -5.86 -9.07 16.55
N PHE A 78 -5.16 -8.25 15.79
CA PHE A 78 -4.24 -7.25 16.32
C PHE A 78 -4.96 -6.06 16.96
N SER A 79 -6.10 -5.62 16.42
CA SER A 79 -6.90 -4.54 17.02
C SER A 79 -7.77 -4.99 18.18
N LYS A 80 -7.82 -6.30 18.51
CA LYS A 80 -8.74 -6.88 19.50
C LYS A 80 -10.22 -6.46 19.26
N SER A 81 -10.55 -6.20 17.99
CA SER A 81 -11.87 -5.70 17.55
C SER A 81 -12.26 -4.32 18.14
N GLU A 82 -11.31 -3.57 18.67
CA GLU A 82 -11.51 -2.21 19.16
C GLU A 82 -10.78 -1.19 18.27
N PRO A 83 -11.35 0.01 18.06
CA PRO A 83 -10.64 1.08 17.39
C PRO A 83 -9.44 1.51 18.26
N ILE A 84 -8.24 1.54 17.68
CA ILE A 84 -7.04 1.95 18.40
C ILE A 84 -6.93 3.48 18.30
N PRO A 85 -7.22 4.24 19.38
CA PRO A 85 -7.08 5.69 19.33
C PRO A 85 -5.59 6.06 19.30
N VAL A 86 -5.15 6.62 18.19
CA VAL A 86 -3.83 7.27 18.10
C VAL A 86 -4.02 8.72 18.53
N GLY A 87 -3.88 8.98 19.84
CA GLY A 87 -4.16 10.27 20.48
C GLY A 87 -3.10 11.35 20.24
N ASN A 88 -2.53 11.43 19.04
CA ASN A 88 -1.49 12.41 18.76
C ASN A 88 -1.96 13.42 17.69
N GLU A 89 -2.02 14.71 18.08
CA GLU A 89 -2.41 15.81 17.18
C GLU A 89 -1.52 15.88 15.93
N GLY A 90 -0.25 15.50 16.03
CA GLY A 90 0.69 15.46 14.91
C GLY A 90 0.34 14.43 13.83
N PHE A 91 -0.30 13.30 14.21
CA PHE A 91 -0.74 12.28 13.26
C PHE A 91 -2.07 12.68 12.60
N ALA A 92 -2.97 13.27 13.37
CA ALA A 92 -4.21 13.84 12.85
C ALA A 92 -3.96 14.97 11.84
N TRP A 93 -2.85 15.73 12.02
CA TRP A 93 -2.43 16.76 11.08
C TRP A 93 -2.03 16.19 9.71
N LEU A 94 -1.39 15.02 9.65
CA LEU A 94 -1.00 14.37 8.39
C LEU A 94 -2.22 13.99 7.53
N GLY A 95 -3.30 13.50 8.14
CA GLY A 95 -4.53 13.11 7.44
C GLY A 95 -5.52 14.25 7.25
N ARG A 96 -5.70 15.10 8.27
CA ARG A 96 -6.76 16.11 8.35
C ARG A 96 -6.26 17.57 8.35
N GLY A 97 -4.94 17.81 8.47
CA GLY A 97 -4.36 19.15 8.41
C GLY A 97 -4.59 19.80 7.04
N ALA A 98 -4.81 21.10 7.03
CA ALA A 98 -5.05 21.88 5.82
C ALA A 98 -3.95 22.93 5.68
N ASP A 99 -2.83 22.57 5.03
CA ASP A 99 -1.70 23.50 4.87
C ASP A 99 -1.51 24.01 3.44
N LEU A 100 -1.84 23.23 2.42
CA LEU A 100 -1.69 23.65 1.04
C LEU A 100 -3.02 24.18 0.50
N PHE A 101 -3.12 25.50 0.34
CA PHE A 101 -4.30 26.18 -0.22
C PHE A 101 -5.62 25.87 0.51
N GLY A 102 -5.59 25.51 1.80
CA GLY A 102 -6.79 25.13 2.55
C GLY A 102 -7.36 23.75 2.20
N LEU A 103 -6.63 22.94 1.44
CA LEU A 103 -7.01 21.57 1.13
C LEU A 103 -6.45 20.59 2.19
N PRO A 104 -7.19 19.53 2.55
CA PRO A 104 -6.66 18.47 3.40
C PRO A 104 -5.38 17.86 2.81
N ASN A 105 -4.39 17.57 3.66
CA ASN A 105 -3.11 17.01 3.23
C ASN A 105 -3.27 15.68 2.45
N SER A 106 -4.30 14.90 2.77
CA SER A 106 -4.65 13.68 2.03
C SER A 106 -5.00 13.95 0.57
N VAL A 107 -5.73 15.05 0.28
CA VAL A 107 -6.07 15.44 -1.09
C VAL A 107 -4.83 15.92 -1.85
N SER A 108 -3.97 16.68 -1.20
CA SER A 108 -2.71 17.15 -1.78
C SER A 108 -1.79 15.98 -2.14
N LEU A 109 -1.68 14.98 -1.25
CA LEU A 109 -0.93 13.76 -1.51
C LEU A 109 -1.54 12.96 -2.69
N MET A 110 -2.86 12.84 -2.74
CA MET A 110 -3.56 12.16 -3.84
C MET A 110 -3.22 12.81 -5.19
N ILE A 111 -3.29 14.13 -5.28
CA ILE A 111 -2.96 14.88 -6.51
C ILE A 111 -1.49 14.64 -6.89
N PHE A 112 -0.58 14.73 -5.92
CA PHE A 112 0.84 14.48 -6.13
C PHE A 112 1.09 13.07 -6.67
N LEU A 113 0.53 12.05 -6.03
CA LEU A 113 0.66 10.65 -6.47
C LEU A 113 0.07 10.43 -7.86
N PHE A 114 -1.06 11.08 -8.18
CA PHE A 114 -1.67 11.01 -9.51
C PHE A 114 -0.76 11.59 -10.58
N VAL A 115 -0.14 12.75 -10.34
CA VAL A 115 0.80 13.37 -11.27
C VAL A 115 2.03 12.49 -11.46
N VAL A 116 2.60 11.96 -10.38
CA VAL A 116 3.75 11.03 -10.45
C VAL A 116 3.38 9.78 -11.23
N ALA A 117 2.24 9.16 -10.93
CA ALA A 117 1.75 7.98 -11.66
C ALA A 117 1.55 8.28 -13.15
N HIS A 118 0.97 9.43 -13.48
CA HIS A 118 0.78 9.86 -14.87
C HIS A 118 2.12 9.98 -15.61
N ILE A 119 3.12 10.62 -15.00
CA ILE A 119 4.46 10.76 -15.60
C ILE A 119 5.11 9.38 -15.77
N VAL A 120 5.06 8.53 -14.76
CA VAL A 120 5.63 7.18 -14.80
C VAL A 120 4.98 6.37 -15.91
N MET A 121 3.66 6.37 -16.00
CA MET A 121 2.92 5.58 -16.99
C MET A 121 3.08 6.11 -18.41
N SER A 122 3.14 7.44 -18.63
CA SER A 122 3.19 8.05 -19.96
C SER A 122 4.61 8.23 -20.50
N ARG A 123 5.60 8.44 -19.63
CA ARG A 123 6.95 8.85 -20.04
C ARG A 123 8.04 7.81 -19.80
N THR A 124 7.79 6.72 -19.04
CA THR A 124 8.84 5.74 -18.71
C THR A 124 8.68 4.41 -19.46
N SER A 125 9.77 3.64 -19.51
CA SER A 125 9.76 2.28 -20.06
C SER A 125 8.88 1.33 -19.24
N ILE A 126 8.78 1.57 -17.92
CA ILE A 126 7.94 0.79 -17.01
C ILE A 126 6.47 0.90 -17.40
N GLY A 127 5.98 2.12 -17.68
CA GLY A 127 4.62 2.34 -18.16
C GLY A 127 4.33 1.58 -19.45
N ARG A 128 5.26 1.62 -20.42
CA ARG A 128 5.11 0.87 -21.67
C ARG A 128 5.03 -0.64 -21.44
N TYR A 129 5.82 -1.18 -20.53
CA TYR A 129 5.77 -2.60 -20.17
C TYR A 129 4.44 -2.97 -19.49
N VAL A 130 3.95 -2.12 -18.59
CA VAL A 130 2.65 -2.34 -17.92
C VAL A 130 1.52 -2.38 -18.95
N TYR A 131 1.48 -1.42 -19.90
CA TYR A 131 0.50 -1.42 -20.98
C TYR A 131 0.62 -2.64 -21.92
N ALA A 132 1.85 -3.03 -22.27
CA ALA A 132 2.07 -4.20 -23.11
C ALA A 132 1.58 -5.50 -22.44
N VAL A 133 1.90 -5.68 -21.16
CA VAL A 133 1.46 -6.86 -20.38
C VAL A 133 -0.05 -6.83 -20.15
N GLY A 134 -0.63 -5.65 -19.92
CA GLY A 134 -2.08 -5.49 -19.74
C GLY A 134 -2.88 -5.80 -21.01
N GLY A 135 -2.33 -5.51 -22.20
CA GLY A 135 -2.96 -5.79 -23.49
C GLY A 135 -2.91 -7.26 -23.87
N ASN A 136 -1.71 -7.83 -23.91
CA ASN A 136 -1.52 -9.25 -24.21
C ASN A 136 -0.21 -9.75 -23.59
N PRO A 137 -0.27 -10.49 -22.46
CA PRO A 137 0.92 -11.00 -21.76
C PRO A 137 1.80 -11.93 -22.61
N GLU A 138 1.19 -12.74 -23.50
CA GLU A 138 1.93 -13.65 -24.38
C GLU A 138 2.68 -12.89 -25.46
N ALA A 139 2.05 -11.93 -26.11
CA ALA A 139 2.70 -11.08 -27.11
C ALA A 139 3.82 -10.24 -26.48
N ALA A 140 3.61 -9.71 -25.27
CA ALA A 140 4.62 -8.99 -24.52
C ALA A 140 5.84 -9.88 -24.21
N ARG A 141 5.59 -11.13 -23.83
CA ARG A 141 6.64 -12.11 -23.54
C ARG A 141 7.47 -12.44 -24.79
N LEU A 142 6.81 -12.65 -25.91
CA LEU A 142 7.49 -12.91 -27.21
C LEU A 142 8.32 -11.71 -27.68
N SER A 143 7.91 -10.49 -27.30
CA SER A 143 8.64 -9.25 -27.57
C SER A 143 9.79 -8.98 -26.55
N GLY A 144 10.11 -9.94 -25.67
CA GLY A 144 11.21 -9.84 -24.72
C GLY A 144 10.88 -9.06 -23.42
N VAL A 145 9.61 -8.70 -23.19
CA VAL A 145 9.22 -8.03 -21.94
C VAL A 145 9.21 -9.03 -20.78
N PRO A 146 9.86 -8.71 -19.65
CA PRO A 146 9.92 -9.60 -18.48
C PRO A 146 8.59 -9.57 -17.70
N VAL A 147 7.55 -10.22 -18.24
CA VAL A 147 6.17 -10.21 -17.73
C VAL A 147 6.07 -10.50 -16.22
N LYS A 148 6.84 -11.47 -15.74
CA LYS A 148 6.84 -11.84 -14.31
C LYS A 148 7.26 -10.67 -13.41
N TRP A 149 8.36 -9.99 -13.75
CA TRP A 149 8.85 -8.85 -12.99
C TRP A 149 7.91 -7.65 -13.04
N VAL A 150 7.28 -7.41 -14.20
CA VAL A 150 6.28 -6.35 -14.35
C VAL A 150 5.08 -6.61 -13.43
N LEU A 151 4.58 -7.85 -13.38
CA LEU A 151 3.46 -8.20 -12.51
C LEU A 151 3.84 -8.04 -11.03
N VAL A 152 4.98 -8.59 -10.59
CA VAL A 152 5.43 -8.45 -9.20
C VAL A 152 5.59 -6.98 -8.82
N PHE A 153 6.16 -6.17 -9.70
CA PHE A 153 6.31 -4.73 -9.49
C PHE A 153 4.96 -4.02 -9.31
N VAL A 154 3.98 -4.33 -10.16
CA VAL A 154 2.63 -3.74 -10.07
C VAL A 154 1.94 -4.12 -8.75
N TYR A 155 2.03 -5.39 -8.33
CA TYR A 155 1.49 -5.82 -7.03
C TYR A 155 2.22 -5.19 -5.85
N ALA A 156 3.55 -5.06 -5.92
CA ALA A 156 4.34 -4.37 -4.90
C ALA A 156 3.93 -2.90 -4.78
N LEU A 157 3.76 -2.22 -5.91
CA LEU A 157 3.30 -0.83 -5.95
C LEU A 157 1.89 -0.68 -5.38
N CYS A 158 0.97 -1.59 -5.73
CA CYS A 158 -0.37 -1.61 -5.13
C CYS A 158 -0.33 -1.79 -3.60
N GLY A 159 0.52 -2.69 -3.10
CA GLY A 159 0.70 -2.89 -1.66
C GLY A 159 1.27 -1.65 -0.97
N LEU A 160 2.27 -1.01 -1.58
CA LEU A 160 2.88 0.22 -1.07
C LEU A 160 1.86 1.36 -0.99
N LEU A 161 1.08 1.58 -2.06
CA LEU A 161 0.05 2.62 -2.09
C LEU A 161 -1.10 2.33 -1.11
N ALA A 162 -1.47 1.04 -0.93
CA ALA A 162 -2.42 0.64 0.10
C ALA A 162 -1.88 0.94 1.50
N GLY A 163 -0.59 0.66 1.74
CA GLY A 163 0.10 1.01 2.99
C GLY A 163 0.08 2.50 3.27
N LEU A 164 0.37 3.33 2.28
CA LEU A 164 0.26 4.79 2.38
C LEU A 164 -1.17 5.24 2.71
N GLY A 165 -2.18 4.65 2.06
CA GLY A 165 -3.57 4.95 2.36
C GLY A 165 -3.96 4.65 3.80
N GLY A 166 -3.49 3.53 4.38
CA GLY A 166 -3.78 3.17 5.77
C GLY A 166 -3.06 4.02 6.82
N VAL A 167 -1.95 4.66 6.46
CA VAL A 167 -1.29 5.64 7.33
C VAL A 167 -2.05 6.97 7.37
N MET A 168 -2.81 7.28 6.33
CA MET A 168 -3.56 8.55 6.21
C MET A 168 -4.98 8.47 6.80
N GLU A 169 -5.49 7.28 7.09
CA GLU A 169 -6.81 7.02 7.67
C GLU A 169 -6.82 7.12 9.20
#